data_762619e62c9d1ce9744c2cb101de28c1
#
_entry.id   762619e62c9d1ce9744c2cb101de28c1
#
_cell.length_a   1.000
_cell.length_b   1.000
_cell.length_c   1.000
_cell.angle_alpha   90.00
_cell.angle_beta   90.00
_cell.angle_gamma   90.00
#
_symmetry.space_group_name_H-M   'P 1'
#
loop_
_entity.id
_entity.type
_entity.pdbx_description
1 polymer ?
#
loop_
_entity_poly.entity_id
_entity_poly.type
_entity_poly.pdbx_seq_one_letter_code
_entity_poly.pdbx_strand_id
1 'polypeptide(L)'
;MKLNTRRTVLVGMAFLSICTFWQMYEAIIPLILKHTFHVNDTFSGVIMALDNVLALFMLPLFGSLSDRTNSRFGRRTPYILIGTVASCLFMLLIPVADQMGVFWMFLTALMLVLVSMSIYRSPAVALMPDLTPKPLRSKGNAIINLMGAVGGMITLVLIQLLVPKDTTRPNYLPLFASVAGIMLLALVLLVCTIPEKRLAAETAAMQEPEEPEDTPVLEKDKPEKLEPGVKKSLVFLLFSVAFWFMGYNAITSAFSKFAQIQWGMTGGSFASSLLVAMGAAILSYIPVGMASSRIGRKKTILIGVAVLALCFFSGSLFQTYHPLVNIVFALVGISWAAINVNSYPMVVEMSQGSSVGKFTGYYYTFSMAAQIITPVISGALLQHVGYWTLFPYAAAFSALAFVTMLFVKHGDSKPLPAKTRLEAFDVPD
;
A
#
# COMPACT_ATOMS: atom_id res chain seq x y z
N MET A 1 -12.66 -8.21 26.65
CA MET A 1 -11.19 -8.29 26.44
C MET A 1 -10.63 -6.91 26.12
N LYS A 2 -9.41 -6.58 26.58
CA LYS A 2 -8.71 -5.34 26.23
C LYS A 2 -7.51 -5.68 25.34
N LEU A 3 -7.29 -4.90 24.26
CA LEU A 3 -6.12 -5.05 23.41
C LEU A 3 -4.87 -4.62 24.16
N ASN A 4 -3.81 -5.42 24.09
CA ASN A 4 -2.50 -5.01 24.59
C ASN A 4 -1.81 -4.13 23.52
N THR A 5 -2.06 -2.82 23.61
CA THR A 5 -1.55 -1.81 22.65
C THR A 5 -0.04 -1.86 22.52
N ARG A 6 0.73 -2.03 23.61
CA ARG A 6 2.19 -2.12 23.55
C ARG A 6 2.66 -3.30 22.70
N ARG A 7 2.05 -4.47 22.91
CA ARG A 7 2.35 -5.68 22.12
C ARG A 7 1.99 -5.46 20.65
N THR A 8 0.83 -4.88 20.35
CA THR A 8 0.39 -4.63 18.99
C THR A 8 1.30 -3.62 18.25
N VAL A 9 1.78 -2.58 18.94
CA VAL A 9 2.77 -1.64 18.38
C VAL A 9 4.09 -2.36 18.05
N LEU A 10 4.56 -3.26 18.92
CA LEU A 10 5.78 -4.05 18.67
C LEU A 10 5.61 -5.01 17.47
N VAL A 11 4.43 -5.63 17.32
CA VAL A 11 4.09 -6.39 16.10
C VAL A 11 4.04 -5.48 14.88
N GLY A 12 3.52 -4.27 15.03
CA GLY A 12 3.47 -3.24 13.99
C GLY A 12 4.84 -2.75 13.51
N MET A 13 5.94 -3.04 14.23
CA MET A 13 7.30 -2.75 13.76
C MET A 13 7.63 -3.46 12.45
N ALA A 14 7.09 -4.66 12.22
CA ALA A 14 7.22 -5.35 10.94
C ALA A 14 6.58 -4.54 9.80
N PHE A 15 5.40 -3.97 10.05
CA PHE A 15 4.68 -3.16 9.09
C PHE A 15 5.35 -1.82 8.82
N LEU A 16 5.86 -1.17 9.87
CA LEU A 16 6.71 0.02 9.75
C LEU A 16 7.90 -0.26 8.82
N SER A 17 8.60 -1.36 9.04
CA SER A 17 9.75 -1.79 8.23
C SER A 17 9.38 -1.98 6.75
N ILE A 18 8.25 -2.64 6.46
CA ILE A 18 7.73 -2.82 5.10
C ILE A 18 7.50 -1.48 4.42
N CYS A 19 6.73 -0.59 5.05
CA CYS A 19 6.35 0.69 4.46
C CYS A 19 7.54 1.65 4.32
N THR A 20 8.53 1.58 5.21
CA THR A 20 9.80 2.33 5.08
C THR A 20 10.52 1.94 3.79
N PHE A 21 10.61 0.66 3.47
CA PHE A 21 11.21 0.20 2.23
C PHE A 21 10.40 0.63 0.99
N TRP A 22 9.09 0.38 0.97
CA TRP A 22 8.28 0.68 -0.21
C TRP A 22 8.26 2.16 -0.54
N GLN A 23 8.20 3.03 0.46
CA GLN A 23 8.24 4.48 0.24
C GLN A 23 9.57 4.93 -0.40
N MET A 24 10.71 4.34 0.01
CA MET A 24 12.00 4.59 -0.63
C MET A 24 12.05 4.02 -2.05
N TYR A 25 11.56 2.79 -2.25
CA TYR A 25 11.51 2.12 -3.55
C TYR A 25 10.77 2.96 -4.58
N GLU A 26 9.53 3.36 -4.28
CA GLU A 26 8.70 4.16 -5.19
C GLU A 26 9.32 5.53 -5.50
N ALA A 27 9.98 6.14 -4.52
CA ALA A 27 10.52 7.48 -4.69
C ALA A 27 11.87 7.51 -5.42
N ILE A 28 12.76 6.56 -5.16
CA ILE A 28 14.19 6.63 -5.55
C ILE A 28 14.52 5.73 -6.74
N ILE A 29 13.94 4.53 -6.85
CA ILE A 29 14.26 3.62 -7.96
C ILE A 29 13.98 4.25 -9.33
N PRO A 30 12.83 4.96 -9.56
CA PRO A 30 12.60 5.65 -10.82
C PRO A 30 13.65 6.73 -11.14
N LEU A 31 14.19 7.41 -10.12
CA LEU A 31 15.23 8.42 -10.30
C LEU A 31 16.56 7.80 -10.73
N ILE A 32 16.98 6.70 -10.07
CA ILE A 32 18.19 5.95 -10.45
C ILE A 32 18.09 5.45 -11.90
N LEU A 33 16.96 4.83 -12.25
CA LEU A 33 16.72 4.36 -13.61
C LEU A 33 16.83 5.48 -14.66
N LYS A 34 16.32 6.67 -14.34
CA LYS A 34 16.32 7.82 -15.25
C LYS A 34 17.68 8.51 -15.35
N HIS A 35 18.27 8.87 -14.20
CA HIS A 35 19.45 9.74 -14.15
C HIS A 35 20.77 8.99 -14.33
N THR A 36 20.88 7.77 -13.80
CA THR A 36 22.11 6.98 -13.88
C THR A 36 22.15 6.08 -15.10
N PHE A 37 21.06 5.32 -15.29
CA PHE A 37 21.04 4.31 -16.35
C PHE A 37 20.37 4.79 -17.63
N HIS A 38 19.82 6.00 -17.67
CA HIS A 38 19.15 6.60 -18.82
C HIS A 38 18.08 5.67 -19.42
N VAL A 39 17.45 4.86 -18.55
CA VAL A 39 16.37 3.95 -18.96
C VAL A 39 15.17 4.78 -19.41
N ASN A 40 14.57 4.41 -20.53
CA ASN A 40 13.36 5.08 -21.01
C ASN A 40 12.20 4.88 -20.04
N ASP A 41 11.23 5.80 -20.04
CA ASP A 41 10.18 5.83 -19.03
C ASP A 41 9.21 4.65 -19.14
N THR A 42 9.00 4.11 -20.36
CA THR A 42 8.20 2.89 -20.57
C THR A 42 8.84 1.68 -19.90
N PHE A 43 10.15 1.45 -20.14
CA PHE A 43 10.86 0.32 -19.54
C PHE A 43 11.06 0.51 -18.02
N SER A 44 11.26 1.75 -17.56
CA SER A 44 11.22 2.09 -16.15
C SER A 44 9.89 1.68 -15.53
N GLY A 45 8.76 1.94 -16.21
CA GLY A 45 7.43 1.50 -15.78
C GLY A 45 7.30 -0.03 -15.70
N VAL A 46 7.87 -0.77 -16.65
CA VAL A 46 7.92 -2.25 -16.61
C VAL A 46 8.71 -2.73 -15.40
N ILE A 47 9.89 -2.14 -15.12
CA ILE A 47 10.69 -2.50 -13.94
C ILE A 47 9.92 -2.20 -12.65
N MET A 48 9.24 -1.05 -12.58
CA MET A 48 8.44 -0.69 -11.41
C MET A 48 7.21 -1.58 -11.21
N ALA A 49 6.67 -2.19 -12.27
CA ALA A 49 5.55 -3.12 -12.17
C ALA A 49 5.96 -4.52 -11.68
N LEU A 50 7.27 -4.87 -11.73
CA LEU A 50 7.76 -6.20 -11.35
C LEU A 50 7.46 -6.56 -9.89
N ASP A 51 7.42 -5.59 -9.00
CA ASP A 51 7.06 -5.80 -7.60
C ASP A 51 5.66 -6.40 -7.46
N ASN A 52 4.68 -5.82 -8.16
CA ASN A 52 3.30 -6.28 -8.15
C ASN A 52 3.12 -7.62 -8.89
N VAL A 53 3.86 -7.82 -9.99
CA VAL A 53 3.89 -9.12 -10.69
C VAL A 53 4.44 -10.21 -9.78
N LEU A 54 5.56 -9.98 -9.10
CA LEU A 54 6.13 -10.93 -8.15
C LEU A 54 5.19 -11.16 -6.96
N ALA A 55 4.60 -10.09 -6.42
CA ALA A 55 3.68 -10.17 -5.30
C ALA A 55 2.49 -11.09 -5.60
N LEU A 56 1.94 -11.03 -6.82
CA LEU A 56 0.80 -11.85 -7.23
C LEU A 56 1.04 -13.36 -7.02
N PHE A 57 2.27 -13.84 -7.27
CA PHE A 57 2.63 -15.25 -7.13
C PHE A 57 3.30 -15.57 -5.80
N MET A 58 4.17 -14.69 -5.32
CA MET A 58 5.01 -14.98 -4.17
C MET A 58 4.33 -14.75 -2.82
N LEU A 59 3.40 -13.79 -2.71
CA LEU A 59 2.69 -13.56 -1.44
C LEU A 59 1.84 -14.76 -1.01
N PRO A 60 1.00 -15.38 -1.88
CA PRO A 60 0.30 -16.61 -1.54
C PRO A 60 1.24 -17.77 -1.25
N LEU A 61 2.34 -17.89 -2.01
CA LEU A 61 3.33 -18.94 -1.84
C LEU A 61 3.96 -18.87 -0.44
N PHE A 62 4.55 -17.74 -0.07
CA PHE A 62 5.21 -17.59 1.23
C PHE A 62 4.22 -17.49 2.40
N GLY A 63 3.01 -17.02 2.16
CA GLY A 63 1.90 -17.12 3.11
C GLY A 63 1.65 -18.57 3.48
N SER A 64 1.39 -19.43 2.48
CA SER A 64 1.10 -20.85 2.68
C SER A 64 2.27 -21.65 3.23
N LEU A 65 3.52 -21.35 2.80
CA LEU A 65 4.72 -21.97 3.34
C LEU A 65 4.90 -21.64 4.82
N SER A 66 4.69 -20.38 5.20
CA SER A 66 4.80 -19.96 6.60
C SER A 66 3.69 -20.57 7.48
N ASP A 67 2.48 -20.80 6.94
CA ASP A 67 1.40 -21.48 7.64
C ASP A 67 1.77 -22.92 8.05
N ARG A 68 2.51 -23.62 7.19
CA ARG A 68 2.94 -25.01 7.39
C ARG A 68 4.21 -25.14 8.23
N THR A 69 4.91 -24.04 8.48
CA THR A 69 6.18 -24.06 9.20
C THR A 69 5.95 -24.20 10.71
N ASN A 70 6.71 -25.12 11.32
CA ASN A 70 6.75 -25.28 12.78
C ASN A 70 8.20 -25.14 13.25
N SER A 71 8.56 -23.96 13.77
CA SER A 71 9.90 -23.68 14.27
C SER A 71 9.90 -23.35 15.76
N ARG A 72 11.10 -23.32 16.37
CA ARG A 72 11.27 -22.89 17.76
C ARG A 72 10.91 -21.40 17.97
N PHE A 73 11.03 -20.58 16.94
CA PHE A 73 10.73 -19.15 16.99
C PHE A 73 9.26 -18.80 16.66
N GLY A 74 8.50 -19.77 16.17
CA GLY A 74 7.15 -19.59 15.63
C GLY A 74 7.08 -19.97 14.16
N ARG A 75 5.95 -19.73 13.52
CA ARG A 75 5.75 -20.05 12.11
C ARG A 75 6.07 -18.87 11.17
N ARG A 76 5.90 -17.63 11.61
CA ARG A 76 6.12 -16.40 10.82
C ARG A 76 7.52 -15.82 11.01
N THR A 77 8.03 -15.79 12.24
CA THR A 77 9.31 -15.17 12.61
C THR A 77 10.50 -15.62 11.75
N PRO A 78 10.69 -16.90 11.37
CA PRO A 78 11.81 -17.30 10.50
C PRO A 78 11.81 -16.60 9.14
N TYR A 79 10.64 -16.48 8.51
CA TYR A 79 10.50 -15.79 7.21
C TYR A 79 10.73 -14.28 7.33
N ILE A 80 10.23 -13.68 8.41
CA ILE A 80 10.47 -12.26 8.71
C ILE A 80 11.96 -12.02 8.92
N LEU A 81 12.65 -12.87 9.67
CA LEU A 81 14.09 -12.76 9.93
C LEU A 81 14.89 -12.86 8.63
N ILE A 82 14.73 -13.98 7.90
CA ILE A 82 15.49 -14.25 6.68
C ILE A 82 15.19 -13.20 5.62
N GLY A 83 13.91 -12.90 5.37
CA GLY A 83 13.51 -11.95 4.35
C GLY A 83 14.00 -10.53 4.65
N THR A 84 13.91 -10.05 5.90
CA THR A 84 14.39 -8.71 6.26
C THR A 84 15.90 -8.60 6.15
N VAL A 85 16.67 -9.57 6.68
CA VAL A 85 18.13 -9.55 6.59
C VAL A 85 18.58 -9.60 5.14
N ALA A 86 18.02 -10.51 4.33
CA ALA A 86 18.34 -10.60 2.91
C ALA A 86 17.97 -9.30 2.15
N SER A 87 16.78 -8.72 2.43
CA SER A 87 16.39 -7.44 1.84
C SER A 87 17.39 -6.32 2.17
N CYS A 88 17.82 -6.20 3.42
CA CYS A 88 18.80 -5.20 3.83
C CYS A 88 20.15 -5.38 3.14
N LEU A 89 20.63 -6.61 3.03
CA LEU A 89 21.90 -6.91 2.35
C LEU A 89 21.83 -6.57 0.86
N PHE A 90 20.83 -7.05 0.15
CA PHE A 90 20.70 -6.81 -1.29
C PHE A 90 20.35 -5.35 -1.60
N MET A 91 19.58 -4.69 -0.75
CA MET A 91 19.21 -3.28 -0.91
C MET A 91 20.44 -2.37 -0.90
N LEU A 92 21.45 -2.66 -0.09
CA LEU A 92 22.70 -1.88 -0.05
C LEU A 92 23.56 -2.04 -1.32
N LEU A 93 23.34 -3.10 -2.12
CA LEU A 93 23.99 -3.25 -3.42
C LEU A 93 23.42 -2.31 -4.49
N ILE A 94 22.18 -1.82 -4.32
CA ILE A 94 21.54 -0.92 -5.29
C ILE A 94 22.32 0.39 -5.44
N PRO A 95 22.59 1.17 -4.37
CA PRO A 95 23.35 2.40 -4.50
C PRO A 95 24.82 2.18 -4.89
N VAL A 96 25.39 1.01 -4.58
CA VAL A 96 26.74 0.65 -5.05
C VAL A 96 26.73 0.46 -6.56
N ALA A 97 25.76 -0.31 -7.10
CA ALA A 97 25.60 -0.50 -8.54
C ALA A 97 25.29 0.80 -9.27
N ASP A 98 24.50 1.70 -8.65
CA ASP A 98 24.22 3.04 -9.14
C ASP A 98 25.52 3.87 -9.28
N GLN A 99 26.36 3.92 -8.24
CA GLN A 99 27.63 4.65 -8.29
C GLN A 99 28.62 4.07 -9.31
N MET A 100 28.66 2.74 -9.43
CA MET A 100 29.48 2.03 -10.43
C MET A 100 28.94 2.20 -11.86
N GLY A 101 27.67 2.58 -12.04
CA GLY A 101 27.00 2.68 -13.34
C GLY A 101 26.77 1.32 -14.01
N VAL A 102 26.70 0.24 -13.23
CA VAL A 102 26.53 -1.14 -13.76
C VAL A 102 25.08 -1.57 -13.71
N PHE A 103 24.37 -1.42 -14.83
CA PHE A 103 22.92 -1.68 -14.93
C PHE A 103 22.53 -3.11 -14.52
N TRP A 104 23.27 -4.12 -14.99
CA TRP A 104 22.94 -5.52 -14.68
C TRP A 104 23.12 -5.86 -13.19
N MET A 105 24.11 -5.27 -12.54
CA MET A 105 24.27 -5.39 -11.08
C MET A 105 23.10 -4.74 -10.34
N PHE A 106 22.68 -3.55 -10.78
CA PHE A 106 21.52 -2.86 -10.25
C PHE A 106 20.25 -3.71 -10.40
N LEU A 107 19.97 -4.21 -11.60
CA LEU A 107 18.77 -5.01 -11.88
C LEU A 107 18.76 -6.32 -11.08
N THR A 108 19.90 -7.00 -10.99
CA THR A 108 20.03 -8.21 -10.17
C THR A 108 19.82 -7.93 -8.69
N ALA A 109 20.45 -6.88 -8.15
CA ALA A 109 20.24 -6.46 -6.76
C ALA A 109 18.77 -6.13 -6.49
N LEU A 110 18.12 -5.38 -7.40
CA LEU A 110 16.72 -5.02 -7.32
C LEU A 110 15.82 -6.26 -7.27
N MET A 111 16.03 -7.23 -8.18
CA MET A 111 15.25 -8.48 -8.21
C MET A 111 15.42 -9.28 -6.92
N LEU A 112 16.65 -9.38 -6.41
CA LEU A 112 16.92 -10.08 -5.15
C LEU A 112 16.24 -9.40 -3.96
N VAL A 113 16.21 -8.06 -3.93
CA VAL A 113 15.45 -7.31 -2.91
C VAL A 113 13.97 -7.59 -3.01
N LEU A 114 13.36 -7.53 -4.21
CA LEU A 114 11.92 -7.76 -4.40
C LEU A 114 11.51 -9.17 -3.99
N VAL A 115 12.32 -10.18 -4.33
CA VAL A 115 12.12 -11.56 -3.87
C VAL A 115 12.21 -11.65 -2.35
N SER A 116 13.24 -11.05 -1.75
CA SER A 116 13.43 -11.05 -0.30
C SER A 116 12.30 -10.35 0.44
N MET A 117 11.81 -9.22 -0.10
CA MET A 117 10.64 -8.51 0.43
C MET A 117 9.38 -9.38 0.34
N SER A 118 9.20 -10.13 -0.73
CA SER A 118 8.07 -11.04 -0.90
C SER A 118 8.10 -12.21 0.10
N ILE A 119 9.30 -12.69 0.48
CA ILE A 119 9.47 -13.75 1.49
C ILE A 119 8.92 -13.30 2.84
N TYR A 120 9.14 -12.05 3.23
CA TYR A 120 8.78 -11.61 4.57
C TYR A 120 7.46 -10.83 4.66
N ARG A 121 7.01 -10.17 3.59
CA ARG A 121 5.81 -9.31 3.61
C ARG A 121 4.56 -10.07 4.03
N SER A 122 4.25 -11.19 3.38
CA SER A 122 3.05 -11.99 3.68
C SER A 122 3.06 -12.56 5.12
N PRO A 123 4.14 -13.20 5.61
CA PRO A 123 4.24 -13.62 7.01
C PRO A 123 4.16 -12.47 8.02
N ALA A 124 4.73 -11.31 7.71
CA ALA A 124 4.69 -10.13 8.58
C ALA A 124 3.27 -9.56 8.74
N VAL A 125 2.51 -9.48 7.64
CA VAL A 125 1.10 -9.05 7.68
C VAL A 125 0.25 -10.08 8.43
N ALA A 126 0.49 -11.38 8.24
CA ALA A 126 -0.24 -12.45 8.94
C ALA A 126 0.07 -12.54 10.45
N LEU A 127 1.20 -11.98 10.90
CA LEU A 127 1.60 -12.05 12.31
C LEU A 127 0.60 -11.37 13.25
N MET A 128 0.03 -10.23 12.86
CA MET A 128 -0.92 -9.51 13.70
C MET A 128 -2.20 -10.31 13.97
N PRO A 129 -2.94 -10.83 12.96
CA PRO A 129 -4.13 -11.63 13.19
C PRO A 129 -3.82 -12.96 13.92
N ASP A 130 -2.62 -13.54 13.77
CA ASP A 130 -2.21 -14.73 14.50
C ASP A 130 -2.04 -14.49 16.00
N LEU A 131 -1.64 -13.28 16.38
CA LEU A 131 -1.37 -12.88 17.77
C LEU A 131 -2.49 -12.06 18.41
N THR A 132 -3.61 -11.86 17.71
CA THR A 132 -4.72 -11.02 18.18
C THR A 132 -6.04 -11.78 18.12
N PRO A 133 -6.80 -11.89 19.26
CA PRO A 133 -8.10 -12.51 19.28
C PRO A 133 -9.08 -11.88 18.27
N LYS A 134 -9.94 -12.69 17.64
CA LYS A 134 -10.88 -12.25 16.58
C LYS A 134 -11.60 -10.92 16.88
N PRO A 135 -12.19 -10.68 18.09
CA PRO A 135 -12.92 -9.44 18.36
C PRO A 135 -12.05 -8.18 18.43
N LEU A 136 -10.71 -8.34 18.53
CA LEU A 136 -9.75 -7.22 18.66
C LEU A 136 -8.91 -6.99 17.41
N ARG A 137 -9.10 -7.80 16.34
CA ARG A 137 -8.30 -7.72 15.11
C ARG A 137 -8.43 -6.38 14.42
N SER A 138 -9.64 -5.80 14.34
CA SER A 138 -9.85 -4.47 13.75
C SER A 138 -9.01 -3.39 14.46
N LYS A 139 -8.99 -3.39 15.80
CA LYS A 139 -8.13 -2.46 16.55
C LYS A 139 -6.65 -2.75 16.35
N GLY A 140 -6.27 -4.02 16.22
CA GLY A 140 -4.91 -4.44 15.94
C GLY A 140 -4.46 -3.95 14.56
N ASN A 141 -5.29 -4.14 13.54
CA ASN A 141 -5.04 -3.71 12.17
C ASN A 141 -4.86 -2.19 12.08
N ALA A 142 -5.73 -1.43 12.74
CA ALA A 142 -5.59 0.03 12.83
C ALA A 142 -4.22 0.49 13.36
N ILE A 143 -3.68 -0.19 14.37
CA ILE A 143 -2.37 0.14 14.94
C ILE A 143 -1.25 -0.20 13.96
N ILE A 144 -1.28 -1.38 13.32
CA ILE A 144 -0.20 -1.76 12.38
C ILE A 144 -0.20 -0.86 11.15
N ASN A 145 -1.37 -0.47 10.62
CA ASN A 145 -1.48 0.48 9.52
C ASN A 145 -0.93 1.86 9.90
N LEU A 146 -1.21 2.33 11.11
CA LEU A 146 -0.62 3.57 11.62
C LEU A 146 0.91 3.45 11.72
N MET A 147 1.44 2.31 12.18
CA MET A 147 2.89 2.07 12.21
C MET A 147 3.49 2.07 10.80
N GLY A 148 2.80 1.49 9.82
CA GLY A 148 3.21 1.56 8.41
C GLY A 148 3.29 3.00 7.88
N ALA A 149 2.25 3.79 8.14
CA ALA A 149 2.23 5.20 7.75
C ALA A 149 3.36 6.02 8.41
N VAL A 150 3.67 5.73 9.69
CA VAL A 150 4.84 6.33 10.38
C VAL A 150 6.14 5.94 9.67
N GLY A 151 6.31 4.67 9.25
CA GLY A 151 7.47 4.22 8.48
C GLY A 151 7.64 4.97 7.17
N GLY A 152 6.56 5.14 6.42
CA GLY A 152 6.55 5.92 5.18
C GLY A 152 6.92 7.39 5.42
N MET A 153 6.35 8.04 6.45
CA MET A 153 6.70 9.43 6.80
C MET A 153 8.18 9.58 7.19
N ILE A 154 8.71 8.67 8.00
CA ILE A 154 10.15 8.67 8.36
C ILE A 154 10.99 8.61 7.09
N THR A 155 10.65 7.75 6.15
CA THR A 155 11.38 7.62 4.88
C THR A 155 11.32 8.91 4.06
N LEU A 156 10.17 9.55 3.94
CA LEU A 156 10.05 10.82 3.22
C LEU A 156 10.91 11.93 3.85
N VAL A 157 10.98 11.98 5.19
CA VAL A 157 11.87 12.90 5.91
C VAL A 157 13.34 12.58 5.61
N LEU A 158 13.72 11.29 5.63
CA LEU A 158 15.08 10.86 5.29
C LEU A 158 15.44 11.21 3.84
N ILE A 159 14.53 11.04 2.89
CA ILE A 159 14.74 11.43 1.49
C ILE A 159 15.00 12.93 1.40
N GLN A 160 14.19 13.74 2.08
CA GLN A 160 14.36 15.19 2.07
C GLN A 160 15.69 15.66 2.68
N LEU A 161 16.18 14.96 3.71
CA LEU A 161 17.41 15.33 4.43
C LEU A 161 18.68 14.76 3.79
N LEU A 162 18.61 13.51 3.27
CA LEU A 162 19.81 12.77 2.85
C LEU A 162 20.04 12.76 1.34
N VAL A 163 19.05 13.16 0.52
CA VAL A 163 19.27 13.27 -0.93
C VAL A 163 19.73 14.71 -1.27
N PRO A 164 21.00 14.89 -1.68
CA PRO A 164 21.58 16.22 -1.93
C PRO A 164 20.87 16.98 -3.04
N LYS A 165 20.79 18.30 -2.92
CA LYS A 165 20.13 19.16 -3.90
C LYS A 165 21.07 19.57 -5.06
N ASP A 166 22.36 19.66 -4.80
CA ASP A 166 23.33 20.31 -5.69
C ASP A 166 24.16 19.35 -6.54
N THR A 167 23.73 18.10 -6.68
CA THR A 167 24.46 17.09 -7.45
C THR A 167 23.59 16.48 -8.54
N THR A 168 24.15 16.36 -9.75
CA THR A 168 23.51 15.67 -10.88
C THR A 168 23.44 14.15 -10.64
N ARG A 169 24.30 13.63 -9.76
CA ARG A 169 24.37 12.21 -9.38
C ARG A 169 24.47 12.10 -7.85
N PRO A 170 23.34 12.14 -7.13
CA PRO A 170 23.35 12.07 -5.67
C PRO A 170 23.80 10.68 -5.20
N ASN A 171 24.57 10.66 -4.11
CA ASN A 171 24.90 9.40 -3.44
C ASN A 171 23.71 8.96 -2.58
N TYR A 172 23.03 7.90 -3.00
CA TYR A 172 21.89 7.36 -2.27
C TYR A 172 22.28 6.40 -1.14
N LEU A 173 23.58 6.02 -1.00
CA LEU A 173 24.01 5.06 0.03
C LEU A 173 23.61 5.45 1.46
N PRO A 174 23.71 6.73 1.90
CA PRO A 174 23.27 7.10 3.26
C PRO A 174 21.78 6.88 3.49
N LEU A 175 20.96 7.14 2.48
CA LEU A 175 19.51 6.89 2.56
C LEU A 175 19.20 5.39 2.67
N PHE A 176 19.77 4.57 1.77
CA PHE A 176 19.57 3.12 1.79
C PHE A 176 20.09 2.49 3.08
N ALA A 177 21.23 2.94 3.59
CA ALA A 177 21.78 2.48 4.86
C ALA A 177 20.88 2.86 6.05
N SER A 178 20.32 4.08 6.05
CA SER A 178 19.39 4.51 7.09
C SER A 178 18.10 3.67 7.09
N VAL A 179 17.54 3.41 5.91
CA VAL A 179 16.36 2.55 5.75
C VAL A 179 16.68 1.13 6.21
N ALA A 180 17.82 0.55 5.79
CA ALA A 180 18.26 -0.76 6.24
C ALA A 180 18.43 -0.82 7.77
N GLY A 181 19.01 0.23 8.36
CA GLY A 181 19.16 0.37 9.82
C GLY A 181 17.83 0.37 10.55
N ILE A 182 16.84 1.10 10.05
CA ILE A 182 15.48 1.11 10.60
C ILE A 182 14.83 -0.27 10.49
N MET A 183 14.95 -0.92 9.33
CA MET A 183 14.42 -2.26 9.11
C MET A 183 15.04 -3.29 10.07
N LEU A 184 16.36 -3.26 10.24
CA LEU A 184 17.06 -4.15 11.17
C LEU A 184 16.70 -3.85 12.63
N LEU A 185 16.59 -2.58 13.01
CA LEU A 185 16.14 -2.19 14.36
C LEU A 185 14.72 -2.70 14.63
N ALA A 186 13.81 -2.51 13.68
CA ALA A 186 12.44 -3.01 13.77
C ALA A 186 12.41 -4.54 13.92
N LEU A 187 13.25 -5.25 13.15
CA LEU A 187 13.39 -6.71 13.24
C LEU A 187 13.91 -7.15 14.62
N VAL A 188 14.97 -6.51 15.13
CA VAL A 188 15.55 -6.83 16.44
C VAL A 188 14.52 -6.59 17.53
N LEU A 189 13.83 -5.46 17.52
CA LEU A 189 12.76 -5.16 18.48
C LEU A 189 11.65 -6.21 18.41
N LEU A 190 11.21 -6.60 17.21
CA LEU A 190 10.17 -7.62 17.04
C LEU A 190 10.62 -8.97 17.61
N VAL A 191 11.78 -9.48 17.19
CA VAL A 191 12.26 -10.83 17.54
C VAL A 191 12.58 -10.93 19.05
N CYS A 192 13.16 -9.87 19.64
CA CYS A 192 13.53 -9.88 21.06
C CYS A 192 12.31 -9.69 21.99
N THR A 193 11.24 -9.07 21.51
CA THR A 193 10.10 -8.73 22.39
C THR A 193 8.85 -9.57 22.18
N ILE A 194 8.72 -10.21 21.01
CA ILE A 194 7.52 -10.97 20.63
C ILE A 194 7.85 -12.46 20.51
N PRO A 195 7.66 -13.25 21.58
CA PRO A 195 7.77 -14.71 21.53
C PRO A 195 6.55 -15.30 20.80
N GLU A 196 6.57 -15.31 19.47
CA GLU A 196 5.44 -15.67 18.60
C GLU A 196 4.77 -16.97 19.03
N LYS A 197 5.56 -18.06 19.25
CA LYS A 197 5.03 -19.40 19.55
C LYS A 197 4.18 -19.40 20.83
N ARG A 198 4.66 -18.73 21.88
CA ARG A 198 3.94 -18.62 23.16
C ARG A 198 2.68 -17.80 23.00
N LEU A 199 2.79 -16.65 22.36
CA LEU A 199 1.68 -15.71 22.22
C LEU A 199 0.58 -16.23 21.28
N ALA A 200 0.95 -16.98 20.24
CA ALA A 200 0.00 -17.64 19.37
C ALA A 200 -0.78 -18.74 20.11
N ALA A 201 -0.10 -19.52 20.98
CA ALA A 201 -0.75 -20.50 21.83
C ALA A 201 -1.70 -19.84 22.86
N GLU A 202 -1.28 -18.74 23.50
CA GLU A 202 -2.14 -17.96 24.40
C GLU A 202 -3.38 -17.41 23.66
N THR A 203 -3.22 -16.92 22.43
CA THR A 203 -4.32 -16.40 21.62
C THR A 203 -5.29 -17.51 21.20
N ALA A 204 -4.77 -18.68 20.82
CA ALA A 204 -5.58 -19.85 20.47
C ALA A 204 -6.38 -20.37 21.68
N ALA A 205 -5.79 -20.38 22.87
CA ALA A 205 -6.47 -20.79 24.10
C ALA A 205 -7.57 -19.82 24.55
N MET A 206 -7.48 -18.54 24.16
CA MET A 206 -8.51 -17.52 24.44
C MET A 206 -9.69 -17.55 23.45
N GLN A 207 -9.52 -18.20 22.30
CA GLN A 207 -10.60 -18.46 21.37
C GLN A 207 -11.25 -19.76 21.83
N GLU A 208 -12.50 -19.70 22.26
CA GLU A 208 -13.29 -20.92 22.50
C GLU A 208 -13.14 -21.80 21.26
N PRO A 209 -13.01 -23.14 21.44
CA PRO A 209 -13.11 -24.03 20.28
C PRO A 209 -14.38 -23.60 19.53
N GLU A 210 -14.25 -23.29 18.25
CA GLU A 210 -15.46 -23.24 17.42
C GLU A 210 -16.13 -24.58 17.69
N GLU A 211 -17.24 -24.59 18.44
CA GLU A 211 -18.17 -25.70 18.32
C GLU A 211 -18.29 -25.88 16.82
N PRO A 212 -18.07 -27.09 16.29
CA PRO A 212 -18.35 -27.31 14.89
C PRO A 212 -19.74 -26.71 14.73
N GLU A 213 -19.82 -25.54 14.06
CA GLU A 213 -21.12 -25.08 13.66
C GLU A 213 -21.72 -26.31 13.02
N ASP A 214 -22.69 -26.93 13.72
CA ASP A 214 -23.71 -27.78 13.10
C ASP A 214 -24.56 -26.87 12.19
N THR A 215 -23.88 -26.08 11.40
CA THR A 215 -24.37 -25.68 10.11
C THR A 215 -24.50 -27.01 9.39
N PRO A 216 -25.73 -27.45 9.11
CA PRO A 216 -25.94 -28.56 8.20
C PRO A 216 -24.99 -28.28 7.05
N VAL A 217 -24.22 -29.30 6.66
CA VAL A 217 -23.39 -29.26 5.45
C VAL A 217 -24.38 -28.89 4.35
N LEU A 218 -24.65 -27.58 4.24
CA LEU A 218 -25.42 -27.03 3.16
C LEU A 218 -24.63 -27.42 1.94
N GLU A 219 -25.21 -28.26 1.16
CA GLU A 219 -24.79 -28.82 -0.12
C GLU A 219 -23.68 -27.98 -0.76
N LYS A 220 -22.50 -28.62 -0.91
CA LYS A 220 -21.41 -28.08 -1.69
C LYS A 220 -21.96 -27.47 -2.97
N ASP A 221 -21.69 -26.16 -3.12
CA ASP A 221 -21.56 -25.52 -4.41
C ASP A 221 -22.71 -25.64 -5.43
N LYS A 222 -23.86 -25.12 -5.08
CA LYS A 222 -24.58 -24.39 -6.14
C LYS A 222 -23.96 -22.99 -6.19
N PRO A 223 -23.38 -22.56 -7.33
CA PRO A 223 -22.87 -21.19 -7.48
C PRO A 223 -24.07 -20.27 -7.19
N GLU A 224 -23.98 -19.59 -6.05
CA GLU A 224 -24.99 -18.62 -5.62
C GLU A 224 -25.09 -17.57 -6.74
N LYS A 225 -26.17 -17.65 -7.53
CA LYS A 225 -26.39 -16.72 -8.63
C LYS A 225 -26.72 -15.37 -8.02
N LEU A 226 -25.71 -14.50 -7.98
CA LEU A 226 -25.93 -13.09 -7.62
C LEU A 226 -27.10 -12.53 -8.45
N GLU A 227 -27.99 -11.84 -7.81
CA GLU A 227 -29.03 -11.10 -8.52
C GLU A 227 -28.42 -10.22 -9.61
N PRO A 228 -29.00 -10.13 -10.80
CA PRO A 228 -28.42 -9.37 -11.92
C PRO A 228 -28.07 -7.91 -11.55
N GLY A 229 -28.85 -7.31 -10.65
CA GLY A 229 -28.59 -5.95 -10.13
C GLY A 229 -27.33 -5.85 -9.28
N VAL A 230 -27.11 -6.81 -8.37
CA VAL A 230 -25.92 -6.89 -7.51
C VAL A 230 -24.68 -7.17 -8.35
N LYS A 231 -24.76 -8.13 -9.28
CA LYS A 231 -23.67 -8.44 -10.21
C LYS A 231 -23.24 -7.21 -11.02
N LYS A 232 -24.21 -6.45 -11.55
CA LYS A 232 -23.93 -5.20 -12.28
C LYS A 232 -23.23 -4.18 -11.39
N SER A 233 -23.72 -3.98 -10.16
CA SER A 233 -23.09 -3.06 -9.20
C SER A 233 -21.67 -3.50 -8.84
N LEU A 234 -21.42 -4.79 -8.62
CA LEU A 234 -20.10 -5.34 -8.34
C LEU A 234 -19.13 -5.05 -9.48
N VAL A 235 -19.53 -5.32 -10.73
CA VAL A 235 -18.67 -5.06 -11.91
C VAL A 235 -18.31 -3.58 -11.99
N PHE A 236 -19.28 -2.67 -11.84
CA PHE A 236 -18.99 -1.23 -11.86
C PHE A 236 -18.09 -0.80 -10.70
N LEU A 237 -18.27 -1.37 -9.50
CA LEU A 237 -17.43 -1.08 -8.35
C LEU A 237 -15.99 -1.56 -8.58
N LEU A 238 -15.79 -2.77 -9.11
CA LEU A 238 -14.47 -3.30 -9.42
C LEU A 238 -13.74 -2.48 -10.49
N PHE A 239 -14.45 -2.01 -11.52
CA PHE A 239 -13.87 -1.06 -12.48
C PHE A 239 -13.54 0.27 -11.83
N SER A 240 -14.39 0.77 -10.91
CA SER A 240 -14.06 1.99 -10.14
C SER A 240 -12.79 1.78 -9.33
N VAL A 241 -12.63 0.62 -8.67
CA VAL A 241 -11.41 0.24 -7.96
C VAL A 241 -10.20 0.31 -8.89
N ALA A 242 -10.26 -0.36 -10.05
CA ALA A 242 -9.16 -0.31 -11.03
C ALA A 242 -8.83 1.13 -11.43
N PHE A 243 -9.83 1.94 -11.77
CA PHE A 243 -9.59 3.29 -12.27
C PHE A 243 -9.02 4.25 -11.23
N TRP A 244 -9.50 4.26 -9.97
CA TRP A 244 -8.86 5.14 -8.98
C TRP A 244 -7.46 4.66 -8.59
N PHE A 245 -7.20 3.33 -8.59
CA PHE A 245 -5.84 2.82 -8.44
C PHE A 245 -4.95 3.22 -9.63
N MET A 246 -5.46 3.20 -10.87
CA MET A 246 -4.71 3.68 -12.03
C MET A 246 -4.36 5.16 -11.90
N GLY A 247 -5.30 6.01 -11.49
CA GLY A 247 -5.04 7.43 -11.27
C GLY A 247 -4.00 7.67 -10.17
N TYR A 248 -4.17 7.05 -9.02
CA TYR A 248 -3.31 7.24 -7.85
C TYR A 248 -1.90 6.67 -8.07
N ASN A 249 -1.80 5.44 -8.60
CA ASN A 249 -0.50 4.80 -8.83
C ASN A 249 0.34 5.48 -9.92
N ALA A 250 -0.26 6.14 -10.89
CA ALA A 250 0.50 6.95 -11.83
C ALA A 250 1.30 8.04 -11.11
N ILE A 251 0.68 8.69 -10.12
CA ILE A 251 1.36 9.71 -9.33
C ILE A 251 2.42 9.07 -8.41
N THR A 252 2.09 8.05 -7.63
CA THR A 252 3.05 7.48 -6.67
C THR A 252 4.29 6.91 -7.35
N SER A 253 4.15 6.27 -8.49
CA SER A 253 5.26 5.63 -9.22
C SER A 253 6.11 6.58 -10.06
N ALA A 254 5.62 7.76 -10.42
CA ALA A 254 6.32 8.67 -11.33
C ALA A 254 6.52 10.10 -10.79
N PHE A 255 5.94 10.45 -9.63
CA PHE A 255 5.97 11.82 -9.12
C PHE A 255 7.38 12.33 -8.85
N SER A 256 8.27 11.50 -8.33
CA SER A 256 9.66 11.92 -8.07
C SER A 256 10.36 12.38 -9.36
N LYS A 257 10.23 11.63 -10.45
CA LYS A 257 10.76 12.02 -11.77
C LYS A 257 10.05 13.25 -12.32
N PHE A 258 8.73 13.26 -12.27
CA PHE A 258 7.93 14.38 -12.72
C PHE A 258 8.34 15.69 -12.01
N ALA A 259 8.45 15.65 -10.68
CA ALA A 259 8.80 16.82 -9.88
C ALA A 259 10.19 17.36 -10.22
N GLN A 260 11.15 16.48 -10.48
CA GLN A 260 12.50 16.90 -10.87
C GLN A 260 12.55 17.43 -12.32
N ILE A 261 11.90 16.76 -13.26
CA ILE A 261 11.99 17.10 -14.69
C ILE A 261 11.06 18.24 -15.06
N GLN A 262 9.79 18.18 -14.65
CA GLN A 262 8.76 19.14 -15.05
C GLN A 262 8.77 20.39 -14.16
N TRP A 263 8.92 20.22 -12.84
CA TRP A 263 8.87 21.33 -11.88
C TRP A 263 10.25 21.84 -11.47
N GLY A 264 11.34 21.21 -11.94
CA GLY A 264 12.70 21.62 -11.63
C GLY A 264 13.09 21.44 -10.15
N MET A 265 12.39 20.57 -9.43
CA MET A 265 12.71 20.29 -8.03
C MET A 265 14.04 19.52 -7.93
N THR A 266 14.91 19.92 -6.99
CA THR A 266 16.23 19.31 -6.83
C THR A 266 16.30 18.35 -5.66
N GLY A 267 17.12 17.32 -5.77
CA GLY A 267 17.37 16.33 -4.72
C GLY A 267 16.08 15.66 -4.23
N GLY A 268 15.94 15.57 -2.91
CA GLY A 268 14.77 14.97 -2.23
C GLY A 268 13.63 15.96 -1.95
N SER A 269 13.65 17.19 -2.50
CA SER A 269 12.65 18.23 -2.16
C SER A 269 11.20 17.83 -2.49
N PHE A 270 10.97 16.98 -3.50
CA PHE A 270 9.65 16.46 -3.86
C PHE A 270 8.98 15.68 -2.72
N ALA A 271 9.77 15.12 -1.79
CA ALA A 271 9.25 14.36 -0.66
C ALA A 271 8.39 15.21 0.29
N SER A 272 8.56 16.54 0.31
CA SER A 272 7.74 17.46 1.11
C SER A 272 6.26 17.38 0.74
N SER A 273 5.92 17.39 -0.54
CA SER A 273 4.54 17.30 -1.01
C SER A 273 3.92 15.94 -0.70
N LEU A 274 4.68 14.85 -0.84
CA LEU A 274 4.23 13.50 -0.46
C LEU A 274 4.03 13.38 1.06
N LEU A 275 4.89 14.02 1.85
CA LEU A 275 4.77 14.06 3.31
C LEU A 275 3.48 14.78 3.74
N VAL A 276 3.15 15.89 3.09
CA VAL A 276 1.89 16.61 3.33
C VAL A 276 0.69 15.74 2.99
N ALA A 277 0.71 15.04 1.85
CA ALA A 277 -0.36 14.13 1.46
C ALA A 277 -0.55 13.00 2.48
N MET A 278 0.54 12.34 2.89
CA MET A 278 0.50 11.24 3.85
C MET A 278 0.04 11.72 5.25
N GLY A 279 0.54 12.86 5.71
CA GLY A 279 0.09 13.46 6.98
C GLY A 279 -1.40 13.79 6.96
N ALA A 280 -1.89 14.41 5.88
CA ALA A 280 -3.29 14.73 5.71
C ALA A 280 -4.17 13.46 5.65
N ALA A 281 -3.71 12.40 4.97
CA ALA A 281 -4.40 11.13 4.93
C ALA A 281 -4.58 10.55 6.34
N ILE A 282 -3.49 10.47 7.13
CA ILE A 282 -3.53 9.93 8.49
C ILE A 282 -4.52 10.73 9.37
N LEU A 283 -4.43 12.05 9.34
CA LEU A 283 -5.30 12.92 10.14
C LEU A 283 -6.77 12.80 9.72
N SER A 284 -7.02 12.47 8.46
CA SER A 284 -8.38 12.38 7.91
C SER A 284 -9.07 11.03 8.14
N TYR A 285 -8.38 9.96 8.52
CA TYR A 285 -9.01 8.65 8.75
C TYR A 285 -10.18 8.72 9.75
N ILE A 286 -9.99 9.42 10.86
CA ILE A 286 -11.05 9.58 11.88
C ILE A 286 -12.25 10.38 11.34
N PRO A 287 -12.10 11.62 10.82
CA PRO A 287 -13.22 12.37 10.31
C PRO A 287 -13.89 11.69 9.10
N VAL A 288 -13.14 11.01 8.25
CA VAL A 288 -13.68 10.24 7.12
C VAL A 288 -14.53 9.06 7.60
N GLY A 289 -14.07 8.29 8.60
CA GLY A 289 -14.87 7.21 9.20
C GLY A 289 -16.19 7.75 9.81
N MET A 290 -16.14 8.90 10.48
CA MET A 290 -17.34 9.56 11.02
C MET A 290 -18.28 10.06 9.89
N ALA A 291 -17.74 10.63 8.82
CA ALA A 291 -18.51 11.06 7.67
C ALA A 291 -19.20 9.85 6.99
N SER A 292 -18.44 8.77 6.75
CA SER A 292 -18.94 7.54 6.14
C SER A 292 -20.09 6.91 6.94
N SER A 293 -20.03 6.93 8.28
CA SER A 293 -21.11 6.43 9.14
C SER A 293 -22.41 7.26 9.05
N ARG A 294 -22.30 8.54 8.70
CA ARG A 294 -23.46 9.46 8.57
C ARG A 294 -24.07 9.45 7.17
N ILE A 295 -23.22 9.59 6.13
CA ILE A 295 -23.69 9.78 4.75
C ILE A 295 -23.68 8.52 3.89
N GLY A 296 -23.06 7.43 4.39
CA GLY A 296 -22.89 6.16 3.67
C GLY A 296 -21.56 6.05 2.93
N ARG A 297 -21.14 4.80 2.65
CA ARG A 297 -19.86 4.49 1.99
C ARG A 297 -19.80 5.02 0.57
N LYS A 298 -20.85 4.77 -0.23
CA LYS A 298 -20.91 5.22 -1.63
C LYS A 298 -20.71 6.73 -1.77
N LYS A 299 -21.43 7.52 -0.97
CA LYS A 299 -21.32 9.00 -1.04
C LYS A 299 -19.93 9.47 -0.61
N THR A 300 -19.34 8.84 0.41
CA THR A 300 -17.99 9.17 0.87
C THR A 300 -16.95 8.87 -0.22
N ILE A 301 -17.04 7.72 -0.88
CA ILE A 301 -16.18 7.38 -2.02
C ILE A 301 -16.38 8.36 -3.18
N LEU A 302 -17.63 8.67 -3.56
CA LEU A 302 -17.91 9.60 -4.65
C LEU A 302 -17.29 10.99 -4.39
N ILE A 303 -17.45 11.52 -3.17
CA ILE A 303 -16.82 12.78 -2.78
C ILE A 303 -15.29 12.66 -2.87
N GLY A 304 -14.70 11.59 -2.31
CA GLY A 304 -13.27 11.34 -2.36
C GLY A 304 -12.74 11.28 -3.79
N VAL A 305 -13.39 10.51 -4.66
CA VAL A 305 -12.95 10.35 -6.06
C VAL A 305 -13.15 11.66 -6.86
N ALA A 306 -14.23 12.39 -6.63
CA ALA A 306 -14.45 13.70 -7.27
C ALA A 306 -13.36 14.71 -6.87
N VAL A 307 -13.08 14.82 -5.57
CA VAL A 307 -12.02 15.71 -5.07
C VAL A 307 -10.66 15.26 -5.60
N LEU A 308 -10.37 13.94 -5.65
CA LEU A 308 -9.14 13.38 -6.21
C LEU A 308 -8.97 13.78 -7.68
N ALA A 309 -10.02 13.64 -8.50
CA ALA A 309 -10.00 14.02 -9.92
C ALA A 309 -9.77 15.53 -10.09
N LEU A 310 -10.42 16.37 -9.30
CA LEU A 310 -10.23 17.82 -9.30
C LEU A 310 -8.82 18.21 -8.86
N CYS A 311 -8.27 17.55 -7.84
CA CYS A 311 -6.89 17.77 -7.38
C CYS A 311 -5.88 17.42 -8.47
N PHE A 312 -6.02 16.27 -9.13
CA PHE A 312 -5.13 15.91 -10.23
C PHE A 312 -5.30 16.84 -11.43
N PHE A 313 -6.53 17.23 -11.76
CA PHE A 313 -6.75 18.24 -12.80
C PHE A 313 -6.09 19.58 -12.43
N SER A 314 -6.25 20.08 -11.21
CA SER A 314 -5.59 21.31 -10.76
C SER A 314 -4.08 21.17 -10.72
N GLY A 315 -3.55 19.97 -10.39
CA GLY A 315 -2.12 19.66 -10.46
C GLY A 315 -1.53 19.84 -11.85
N SER A 316 -2.30 19.58 -12.91
CA SER A 316 -1.88 19.78 -14.30
C SER A 316 -1.68 21.24 -14.70
N LEU A 317 -2.25 22.18 -13.94
CA LEU A 317 -2.13 23.62 -14.21
C LEU A 317 -0.79 24.22 -13.73
N PHE A 318 -0.07 23.50 -12.85
CA PHE A 318 1.20 23.98 -12.35
C PHE A 318 2.35 23.56 -13.31
N GLN A 319 2.92 24.56 -13.99
CA GLN A 319 4.09 24.37 -14.87
C GLN A 319 5.41 24.25 -14.09
N THR A 320 5.47 24.83 -12.91
CA THR A 320 6.60 24.79 -11.99
C THR A 320 6.09 24.54 -10.57
N TYR A 321 6.99 24.13 -9.67
CA TYR A 321 6.62 23.97 -8.26
C TYR A 321 6.16 25.31 -7.66
N HIS A 322 5.00 25.28 -7.03
CA HIS A 322 4.47 26.37 -6.23
C HIS A 322 3.97 25.84 -4.89
N PRO A 323 4.14 26.54 -3.76
CA PRO A 323 3.71 26.08 -2.43
C PRO A 323 2.25 25.67 -2.32
N LEU A 324 1.36 26.27 -3.13
CA LEU A 324 -0.07 25.88 -3.22
C LEU A 324 -0.27 24.43 -3.64
N VAL A 325 0.69 23.81 -4.32
CA VAL A 325 0.67 22.37 -4.66
C VAL A 325 0.54 21.51 -3.39
N ASN A 326 1.08 21.94 -2.26
CA ASN A 326 0.94 21.21 -1.00
C ASN A 326 -0.50 21.15 -0.50
N ILE A 327 -1.33 22.17 -0.80
CA ILE A 327 -2.78 22.13 -0.51
C ILE A 327 -3.44 21.06 -1.39
N VAL A 328 -3.07 21.00 -2.67
CA VAL A 328 -3.56 19.94 -3.58
C VAL A 328 -3.19 18.57 -3.05
N PHE A 329 -1.93 18.36 -2.63
CA PHE A 329 -1.47 17.09 -2.07
C PHE A 329 -2.14 16.75 -0.74
N ALA A 330 -2.43 17.71 0.12
CA ALA A 330 -3.21 17.49 1.33
C ALA A 330 -4.62 16.97 0.99
N LEU A 331 -5.29 17.59 0.01
CA LEU A 331 -6.61 17.14 -0.46
C LEU A 331 -6.54 15.77 -1.14
N VAL A 332 -5.48 15.45 -1.88
CA VAL A 332 -5.23 14.10 -2.43
C VAL A 332 -5.15 13.08 -1.29
N GLY A 333 -4.42 13.38 -0.23
CA GLY A 333 -4.32 12.48 0.94
C GLY A 333 -5.68 12.24 1.61
N ILE A 334 -6.45 13.30 1.85
CA ILE A 334 -7.81 13.20 2.42
C ILE A 334 -8.73 12.37 1.51
N SER A 335 -8.68 12.63 0.21
CA SER A 335 -9.47 11.90 -0.80
C SER A 335 -9.11 10.43 -0.84
N TRP A 336 -7.82 10.11 -0.80
CA TRP A 336 -7.34 8.74 -0.78
C TRP A 336 -7.80 7.99 0.48
N ALA A 337 -7.78 8.64 1.65
CA ALA A 337 -8.31 8.07 2.88
C ALA A 337 -9.83 7.79 2.76
N ALA A 338 -10.59 8.71 2.16
CA ALA A 338 -12.03 8.54 1.94
C ALA A 338 -12.36 7.34 1.06
N ILE A 339 -11.54 7.09 0.04
CA ILE A 339 -11.68 5.94 -0.85
C ILE A 339 -11.28 4.65 -0.13
N ASN A 340 -10.10 4.61 0.46
CA ASN A 340 -9.49 3.39 1.03
C ASN A 340 -10.32 2.80 2.18
N VAL A 341 -10.76 3.65 3.12
CA VAL A 341 -11.56 3.20 4.28
C VAL A 341 -12.87 2.51 3.85
N ASN A 342 -13.42 2.88 2.71
CA ASN A 342 -14.77 2.48 2.32
C ASN A 342 -14.84 1.46 1.18
N SER A 343 -13.80 1.38 0.34
CA SER A 343 -13.85 0.61 -0.91
C SER A 343 -13.92 -0.90 -0.71
N TYR A 344 -12.99 -1.45 0.06
CA TYR A 344 -12.96 -2.89 0.33
C TYR A 344 -14.20 -3.37 1.12
N PRO A 345 -14.61 -2.73 2.23
CA PRO A 345 -15.82 -3.11 2.93
C PRO A 345 -17.07 -3.09 2.03
N MET A 346 -17.14 -2.15 1.08
CA MET A 346 -18.26 -2.07 0.14
C MET A 346 -18.31 -3.24 -0.84
N VAL A 347 -17.13 -3.75 -1.27
CA VAL A 347 -17.06 -4.96 -2.12
C VAL A 347 -17.46 -6.19 -1.32
N VAL A 348 -16.94 -6.36 -0.11
CA VAL A 348 -17.23 -7.51 0.75
C VAL A 348 -18.69 -7.57 1.16
N GLU A 349 -19.33 -6.42 1.39
CA GLU A 349 -20.74 -6.35 1.75
C GLU A 349 -21.70 -6.89 0.66
N MET A 350 -21.27 -6.83 -0.60
CA MET A 350 -22.03 -7.46 -1.70
C MET A 350 -21.94 -8.99 -1.68
N SER A 351 -21.05 -9.59 -0.88
CA SER A 351 -21.00 -11.02 -0.64
C SER A 351 -22.07 -11.39 0.40
N GLN A 352 -22.88 -12.39 0.13
CA GLN A 352 -23.91 -12.85 1.07
C GLN A 352 -23.31 -13.86 2.08
N GLY A 353 -22.25 -13.49 2.79
CA GLY A 353 -21.68 -14.25 3.91
C GLY A 353 -20.74 -15.41 3.55
N SER A 354 -21.13 -16.33 2.68
CA SER A 354 -20.36 -17.54 2.34
C SER A 354 -19.22 -17.31 1.33
N SER A 355 -19.24 -16.19 0.60
CA SER A 355 -18.32 -15.91 -0.51
C SER A 355 -17.36 -14.71 -0.29
N VAL A 356 -17.15 -14.31 0.95
CA VAL A 356 -16.26 -13.18 1.32
C VAL A 356 -14.87 -13.31 0.68
N GLY A 357 -14.24 -14.49 0.76
CA GLY A 357 -12.93 -14.72 0.16
C GLY A 357 -12.87 -14.51 -1.35
N LYS A 358 -13.95 -14.89 -2.07
CA LYS A 358 -14.07 -14.68 -3.51
C LYS A 358 -14.15 -13.19 -3.88
N PHE A 359 -14.92 -12.42 -3.13
CA PHE A 359 -15.07 -10.96 -3.34
C PHE A 359 -13.79 -10.20 -2.97
N THR A 360 -13.12 -10.63 -1.90
CA THR A 360 -11.77 -10.16 -1.55
C THR A 360 -10.81 -10.43 -2.69
N GLY A 361 -10.82 -11.63 -3.27
CA GLY A 361 -10.01 -11.96 -4.44
C GLY A 361 -10.29 -11.05 -5.63
N TYR A 362 -11.54 -10.74 -5.91
CA TYR A 362 -11.89 -9.81 -6.98
C TYR A 362 -11.34 -8.41 -6.73
N TYR A 363 -11.49 -7.88 -5.50
CA TYR A 363 -10.94 -6.56 -5.15
C TYR A 363 -9.43 -6.49 -5.40
N TYR A 364 -8.68 -7.45 -4.87
CA TYR A 364 -7.22 -7.47 -5.04
C TYR A 364 -6.80 -7.73 -6.50
N THR A 365 -7.52 -8.55 -7.25
CA THR A 365 -7.23 -8.77 -8.67
C THR A 365 -7.33 -7.47 -9.47
N PHE A 366 -8.40 -6.70 -9.29
CA PHE A 366 -8.59 -5.45 -10.01
C PHE A 366 -7.61 -4.36 -9.56
N SER A 367 -7.34 -4.24 -8.25
CA SER A 367 -6.37 -3.27 -7.74
C SER A 367 -4.94 -3.61 -8.17
N MET A 368 -4.52 -4.88 -8.10
CA MET A 368 -3.18 -5.30 -8.54
C MET A 368 -3.01 -5.19 -10.06
N ALA A 369 -4.03 -5.56 -10.85
CA ALA A 369 -4.00 -5.34 -12.28
C ALA A 369 -3.77 -3.87 -12.63
N ALA A 370 -4.46 -2.95 -11.95
CA ALA A 370 -4.24 -1.52 -12.12
C ALA A 370 -2.80 -1.12 -11.76
N GLN A 371 -2.25 -1.63 -10.66
CA GLN A 371 -0.88 -1.34 -10.21
C GLN A 371 0.19 -1.89 -11.15
N ILE A 372 -0.05 -3.00 -11.85
CA ILE A 372 0.85 -3.55 -12.86
C ILE A 372 0.78 -2.73 -14.16
N ILE A 373 -0.42 -2.42 -14.62
CA ILE A 373 -0.65 -1.78 -15.92
C ILE A 373 -0.26 -0.30 -15.89
N THR A 374 -0.53 0.40 -14.78
CA THR A 374 -0.37 1.85 -14.68
C THR A 374 1.06 2.34 -14.92
N PRO A 375 2.11 1.81 -14.26
CA PRO A 375 3.47 2.30 -14.47
C PRO A 375 3.93 2.15 -15.93
N VAL A 376 3.46 1.11 -16.62
CA VAL A 376 3.79 0.87 -18.04
C VAL A 376 3.10 1.89 -18.93
N ILE A 377 1.78 2.06 -18.80
CA ILE A 377 1.02 3.00 -19.64
C ILE A 377 1.42 4.45 -19.34
N SER A 378 1.48 4.84 -18.06
CA SER A 378 1.91 6.19 -17.68
C SER A 378 3.34 6.46 -18.13
N GLY A 379 4.25 5.49 -17.98
CA GLY A 379 5.62 5.57 -18.46
C GLY A 379 5.70 5.76 -19.98
N ALA A 380 4.88 5.05 -20.76
CA ALA A 380 4.80 5.24 -22.21
C ALA A 380 4.31 6.66 -22.57
N LEU A 381 3.31 7.18 -21.86
CA LEU A 381 2.85 8.57 -22.08
C LEU A 381 3.92 9.59 -21.71
N LEU A 382 4.62 9.41 -20.59
CA LEU A 382 5.72 10.27 -20.18
C LEU A 382 6.85 10.30 -21.24
N GLN A 383 7.14 9.15 -21.85
CA GLN A 383 8.21 9.00 -22.85
C GLN A 383 7.83 9.58 -24.21
N HIS A 384 6.64 9.27 -24.71
CA HIS A 384 6.27 9.56 -26.12
C HIS A 384 5.49 10.86 -26.28
N VAL A 385 4.81 11.33 -25.24
CA VAL A 385 3.99 12.55 -25.27
C VAL A 385 4.59 13.65 -24.42
N GLY A 386 5.09 13.32 -23.21
CA GLY A 386 5.77 14.25 -22.33
C GLY A 386 5.31 14.16 -20.87
N TYR A 387 6.14 14.70 -19.98
CA TYR A 387 5.91 14.63 -18.52
C TYR A 387 4.63 15.34 -18.07
N TRP A 388 4.18 16.35 -18.80
CA TRP A 388 2.92 17.05 -18.49
C TRP A 388 1.71 16.12 -18.48
N THR A 389 1.77 14.94 -19.10
CA THR A 389 0.65 13.99 -19.18
C THR A 389 0.34 13.27 -17.87
N LEU A 390 1.22 13.30 -16.88
CA LEU A 390 1.09 12.56 -15.63
C LEU A 390 -0.20 12.93 -14.88
N PHE A 391 -0.41 14.21 -14.60
CA PHE A 391 -1.60 14.68 -13.89
C PHE A 391 -2.88 14.56 -14.71
N PRO A 392 -2.94 14.92 -16.01
CA PRO A 392 -4.10 14.63 -16.87
C PRO A 392 -4.49 13.16 -16.91
N TYR A 393 -3.52 12.24 -17.01
CA TYR A 393 -3.77 10.80 -16.91
C TYR A 393 -4.46 10.44 -15.60
N ALA A 394 -3.88 10.86 -14.48
CA ALA A 394 -4.43 10.60 -13.16
C ALA A 394 -5.85 11.20 -12.99
N ALA A 395 -6.07 12.41 -13.48
CA ALA A 395 -7.38 13.06 -13.47
C ALA A 395 -8.42 12.31 -14.32
N ALA A 396 -8.04 11.87 -15.53
CA ALA A 396 -8.93 11.14 -16.43
C ALA A 396 -9.38 9.81 -15.82
N PHE A 397 -8.46 9.03 -15.28
CA PHE A 397 -8.81 7.76 -14.64
C PHE A 397 -9.61 7.96 -13.34
N SER A 398 -9.31 8.98 -12.55
CA SER A 398 -10.13 9.33 -11.37
C SER A 398 -11.55 9.78 -11.81
N ALA A 399 -11.70 10.52 -12.89
CA ALA A 399 -13.00 10.88 -13.44
C ALA A 399 -13.78 9.65 -13.95
N LEU A 400 -13.10 8.70 -14.62
CA LEU A 400 -13.71 7.42 -15.02
C LEU A 400 -14.16 6.60 -13.80
N ALA A 401 -13.37 6.60 -12.72
CA ALA A 401 -13.76 5.98 -11.46
C ALA A 401 -15.02 6.63 -10.87
N PHE A 402 -15.11 7.95 -10.92
CA PHE A 402 -16.31 8.67 -10.49
C PHE A 402 -17.54 8.25 -11.30
N VAL A 403 -17.42 8.25 -12.64
CA VAL A 403 -18.53 7.87 -13.54
C VAL A 403 -18.98 6.43 -13.29
N THR A 404 -18.05 5.48 -13.20
CA THR A 404 -18.41 4.07 -12.94
C THR A 404 -19.03 3.89 -11.55
N MET A 405 -18.58 4.64 -10.54
CA MET A 405 -19.12 4.60 -9.20
C MET A 405 -20.56 5.12 -9.11
N LEU A 406 -20.99 6.01 -9.98
CA LEU A 406 -22.39 6.47 -10.04
C LEU A 406 -23.36 5.31 -10.31
N PHE A 407 -22.96 4.33 -11.14
CA PHE A 407 -23.79 3.18 -11.51
C PHE A 407 -23.85 2.08 -10.44
N VAL A 408 -23.06 2.17 -9.37
CA VAL A 408 -23.12 1.24 -8.24
C VAL A 408 -24.35 1.54 -7.40
N LYS A 409 -25.22 0.55 -7.18
CA LYS A 409 -26.48 0.70 -6.43
C LYS A 409 -26.56 -0.14 -5.17
N HIS A 410 -25.61 -1.07 -4.95
CA HIS A 410 -25.59 -2.02 -3.84
C HIS A 410 -24.31 -1.90 -3.02
N GLY A 411 -24.27 -2.46 -1.82
CA GLY A 411 -23.11 -2.42 -0.93
C GLY A 411 -22.93 -1.09 -0.19
N ASP A 412 -23.95 -0.26 -0.08
CA ASP A 412 -23.92 1.08 0.55
C ASP A 412 -24.62 1.09 1.93
N SER A 413 -24.29 0.12 2.79
CA SER A 413 -24.73 0.22 4.18
C SER A 413 -23.96 1.35 4.88
N LYS A 414 -24.61 1.98 5.84
CA LYS A 414 -23.94 2.94 6.72
C LYS A 414 -23.11 2.17 7.73
N PRO A 415 -21.78 2.31 7.72
CA PRO A 415 -20.95 1.64 8.71
C PRO A 415 -21.33 2.13 10.11
N LEU A 416 -21.28 1.22 11.09
CA LEU A 416 -21.40 1.64 12.47
C LEU A 416 -20.24 2.57 12.80
N PRO A 417 -20.50 3.67 13.57
CA PRO A 417 -19.42 4.58 13.97
C PRO A 417 -18.37 3.79 14.76
N ALA A 418 -17.09 4.04 14.45
CA ALA A 418 -15.99 3.41 15.17
C ALA A 418 -16.15 3.66 16.68
N LYS A 419 -16.14 2.61 17.48
CA LYS A 419 -16.30 2.69 18.94
C LYS A 419 -15.11 3.40 19.60
N THR A 420 -13.96 3.39 18.95
CA THR A 420 -12.74 4.06 19.44
C THR A 420 -12.05 4.80 18.30
N ARG A 421 -11.25 5.85 18.64
CA ARG A 421 -10.45 6.59 17.66
C ARG A 421 -9.48 5.69 16.90
N LEU A 422 -8.99 4.62 17.52
CA LEU A 422 -8.08 3.66 16.88
C LEU A 422 -8.74 2.83 15.79
N GLU A 423 -10.00 2.43 15.95
CA GLU A 423 -10.71 1.65 14.94
C GLU A 423 -10.91 2.41 13.61
N ALA A 424 -10.78 3.74 13.63
CA ALA A 424 -10.86 4.54 12.41
C ALA A 424 -9.66 4.36 11.46
N PHE A 425 -8.56 3.77 11.94
CA PHE A 425 -7.37 3.44 11.12
C PHE A 425 -7.38 1.99 10.60
N ASP A 426 -8.47 1.25 10.82
CA ASP A 426 -8.64 -0.09 10.29
C ASP A 426 -8.95 -0.02 8.79
N VAL A 427 -7.89 -0.03 8.01
CA VAL A 427 -7.94 -0.03 6.55
C VAL A 427 -7.41 -1.38 6.07
N PRO A 428 -8.06 -2.06 5.13
CA PRO A 428 -7.52 -3.27 4.52
C PRO A 428 -6.30 -2.92 3.67
N ASP A 429 -5.28 -3.75 3.80
CA ASP A 429 -4.03 -3.68 3.02
C ASP A 429 -4.21 -4.12 1.57
#